data_30c65666ecf427009ab19b57fc2e8ecc
#
_entry.id   30c65666ecf427009ab19b57fc2e8ecc
#
_cell.length_a   1.000
_cell.length_b   1.000
_cell.length_c   1.000
_cell.angle_alpha   90.00
_cell.angle_beta   90.00
_cell.angle_gamma   90.00
#
_symmetry.space_group_name_H-M   'P 1'
#
loop_
_entity.id
_entity.type
_entity.pdbx_description
1 polymer ?
#
loop_
_entity_poly.entity_id
_entity_poly.type
_entity_poly.pdbx_seq_one_letter_code
_entity_poly.pdbx_strand_id
1 'polypeptide(L)'
;ITQTFQVRDSPLFSHAIFYNLVLDIHAGPKMDIYGPVHTNGDLRLAPVNGIDFHNVVTTAGDVYHHHEHQGNTSRSGAIRIPDSSNNLLPMRENDVWNDSTMGASSPSDEFRSYASNRWEGNLLTSAHGITAYNPVAFADYQEDNPDTAAYDPVNSGRDIIEKALPLDHPNYNAEIEAQKMSNKAGLYFRWDTTTNQLTACDKDRNPLDISNLEGTLWEHKDAKLRDKRRGQFIDTIDIHAGHLKQLIENPNTGESTLHIGGYTPSTDWNGVVYVECYSSDPNSTAAAELNNTGIRLLGGDTDEVGQGIPSLGFDPGMSFVTNNALYIQGHFNADGITNGTSSHNPETNEVPVAVMGDSVSFLSQNWSDSHYAPDPDTGYVTNNNPYAGTTEYAIAVVGGIRPGNVQGDNSLSGGNENFPRFLEKWSGKTFYLRGSLVCLYESE
;
A
#
# COMPACT_ATOMS: atom_id res chain seq x y z
N ILE A 1 41.44 16.70 -13.70
CA ILE A 1 40.08 16.95 -13.23
C ILE A 1 39.77 15.82 -12.25
N THR A 2 39.49 16.16 -10.99
CA THR A 2 39.06 15.21 -9.98
C THR A 2 37.55 15.34 -9.87
N GLN A 3 36.82 14.24 -10.04
CA GLN A 3 35.37 14.18 -9.88
C GLN A 3 35.06 13.31 -8.67
N THR A 4 34.30 13.85 -7.72
CA THR A 4 33.89 13.13 -6.55
C THR A 4 32.43 12.64 -6.75
N PHE A 5 32.21 11.34 -6.65
CA PHE A 5 30.88 10.76 -6.65
C PHE A 5 30.49 10.41 -5.22
N GLN A 6 29.30 10.77 -4.83
CA GLN A 6 28.70 10.33 -3.57
C GLN A 6 27.57 9.34 -3.89
N VAL A 7 27.72 8.10 -3.45
CA VAL A 7 26.64 7.12 -3.47
C VAL A 7 25.90 7.25 -2.14
N ARG A 8 24.58 7.34 -2.20
CA ARG A 8 23.70 7.36 -1.01
C ARG A 8 22.61 6.32 -1.20
N ASP A 9 22.40 5.52 -0.19
CA ASP A 9 21.17 4.74 -0.09
C ASP A 9 20.03 5.70 0.28
N SER A 10 18.94 5.64 -0.47
CA SER A 10 17.73 6.42 -0.19
C SER A 10 16.63 5.45 0.25
N PRO A 11 16.05 5.61 1.45
CA PRO A 11 14.92 4.80 1.85
C PRO A 11 13.76 4.94 0.86
N LEU A 12 13.07 3.84 0.54
CA LEU A 12 11.90 3.88 -0.35
C LEU A 12 10.84 4.86 0.16
N PHE A 13 10.66 4.93 1.47
CA PHE A 13 9.73 5.84 2.11
C PHE A 13 10.14 7.33 2.08
N SER A 14 11.26 7.67 1.45
CA SER A 14 11.58 9.06 1.10
C SER A 14 10.80 9.59 -0.11
N HIS A 15 10.15 8.70 -0.86
CA HIS A 15 9.27 9.05 -1.97
C HIS A 15 7.82 9.18 -1.49
N ALA A 16 7.07 10.11 -2.05
CA ALA A 16 5.62 10.12 -1.90
C ALA A 16 5.00 8.94 -2.64
N ILE A 17 5.54 8.63 -3.84
CA ILE A 17 5.14 7.48 -4.65
C ILE A 17 6.39 6.83 -5.23
N PHE A 18 6.56 5.54 -4.98
CA PHE A 18 7.57 4.69 -5.60
C PHE A 18 6.92 3.47 -6.24
N TYR A 19 7.20 3.24 -7.52
CA TYR A 19 6.72 2.06 -8.23
C TYR A 19 7.88 1.30 -8.84
N ASN A 20 7.94 0.01 -8.58
CA ASN A 20 8.89 -0.89 -9.24
C ASN A 20 8.43 -1.30 -10.66
N LEU A 21 7.16 -1.08 -10.95
CA LEU A 21 6.46 -1.40 -12.20
C LEU A 21 6.08 -0.12 -12.95
N VAL A 22 5.25 -0.22 -13.99
CA VAL A 22 4.63 0.94 -14.65
C VAL A 22 3.74 1.69 -13.65
N LEU A 23 3.89 3.00 -13.58
CA LEU A 23 3.00 3.85 -12.79
C LEU A 23 1.99 4.53 -13.71
N ASP A 24 0.75 4.06 -13.67
CA ASP A 24 -0.37 4.68 -14.40
C ASP A 24 -1.29 5.44 -13.43
N ILE A 25 -1.38 6.76 -13.58
CA ILE A 25 -2.23 7.63 -12.75
C ILE A 25 -3.35 8.21 -13.58
N HIS A 26 -4.57 7.72 -13.36
CA HIS A 26 -5.74 8.29 -14.00
C HIS A 26 -6.85 8.68 -13.02
N ALA A 27 -6.50 9.52 -12.09
CA ALA A 27 -7.41 9.97 -11.06
C ALA A 27 -8.64 10.70 -11.63
N GLY A 28 -9.82 10.34 -11.13
CA GLY A 28 -11.05 11.10 -11.36
C GLY A 28 -11.01 12.45 -10.66
N PRO A 29 -10.82 12.51 -9.34
CA PRO A 29 -10.58 13.73 -8.59
C PRO A 29 -9.24 14.38 -8.93
N LYS A 30 -9.09 15.68 -8.64
CA LYS A 30 -7.79 16.35 -8.68
C LYS A 30 -6.86 15.73 -7.63
N MET A 31 -5.59 15.54 -8.00
CA MET A 31 -4.55 15.10 -7.09
C MET A 31 -3.47 16.18 -6.93
N ASP A 32 -3.00 16.37 -5.71
CA ASP A 32 -1.82 17.17 -5.37
C ASP A 32 -0.81 16.25 -4.66
N ILE A 33 0.42 16.15 -5.20
CA ILE A 33 1.46 15.22 -4.74
C ILE A 33 2.68 16.03 -4.28
N TYR A 34 2.98 15.99 -2.98
CA TYR A 34 3.95 16.86 -2.31
C TYR A 34 5.29 16.17 -1.96
N GLY A 35 5.66 15.12 -2.57
CA GLY A 35 6.96 14.47 -2.38
C GLY A 35 7.52 13.96 -3.69
N PRO A 36 8.75 13.46 -3.69
CA PRO A 36 9.36 12.87 -4.87
C PRO A 36 8.52 11.69 -5.39
N VAL A 37 8.45 11.56 -6.71
CA VAL A 37 7.81 10.43 -7.39
C VAL A 37 8.84 9.72 -8.24
N HIS A 38 8.89 8.38 -8.13
CA HIS A 38 9.73 7.55 -8.97
C HIS A 38 9.00 6.32 -9.47
N THR A 39 9.27 5.91 -10.69
CA THR A 39 8.88 4.61 -11.21
C THR A 39 10.00 3.96 -12.02
N ASN A 40 10.19 2.66 -11.85
CA ASN A 40 11.15 1.87 -12.64
C ASN A 40 10.63 1.57 -14.05
N GLY A 41 9.31 1.54 -14.23
CA GLY A 41 8.66 1.44 -15.55
C GLY A 41 8.31 2.79 -16.14
N ASP A 42 7.41 2.80 -17.12
CA ASP A 42 6.86 4.02 -17.69
C ASP A 42 5.99 4.79 -16.69
N LEU A 43 5.93 6.10 -16.87
CA LEU A 43 4.98 6.97 -16.15
C LEU A 43 3.86 7.37 -17.10
N ARG A 44 2.64 6.95 -16.80
CA ARG A 44 1.44 7.21 -17.59
C ARG A 44 0.47 8.09 -16.82
N LEU A 45 0.08 9.21 -17.39
CA LEU A 45 -0.67 10.25 -16.71
C LEU A 45 -1.92 10.61 -17.52
N ALA A 46 -3.08 10.18 -17.07
CA ALA A 46 -4.36 10.44 -17.74
C ALA A 46 -5.46 10.93 -16.77
N PRO A 47 -5.22 12.02 -15.99
CA PRO A 47 -6.19 12.49 -15.01
C PRO A 47 -7.42 13.10 -15.68
N VAL A 48 -8.57 12.99 -15.00
CA VAL A 48 -9.82 13.65 -15.43
C VAL A 48 -9.81 15.14 -14.99
N ASN A 49 -9.52 15.41 -13.72
CA ASN A 49 -9.58 16.76 -13.15
C ASN A 49 -8.20 17.37 -12.86
N GLY A 50 -7.13 16.65 -13.13
CA GLY A 50 -5.77 17.12 -13.06
C GLY A 50 -4.90 16.50 -11.97
N ILE A 51 -3.58 16.62 -12.18
CA ILE A 51 -2.53 16.26 -11.23
C ILE A 51 -1.53 17.40 -11.14
N ASP A 52 -1.21 17.80 -9.92
CA ASP A 52 -0.15 18.73 -9.61
C ASP A 52 0.95 18.01 -8.83
N PHE A 53 2.13 17.92 -9.40
CA PHE A 53 3.32 17.49 -8.68
C PHE A 53 3.99 18.71 -8.07
N HIS A 54 4.34 18.64 -6.80
CA HIS A 54 5.01 19.73 -6.09
C HIS A 54 6.47 19.40 -5.77
N ASN A 55 7.00 18.33 -6.38
CA ASN A 55 8.38 17.88 -6.22
C ASN A 55 8.88 17.18 -7.49
N VAL A 56 10.11 16.70 -7.46
CA VAL A 56 10.73 16.00 -8.58
C VAL A 56 9.96 14.72 -8.95
N VAL A 57 9.85 14.50 -10.24
CA VAL A 57 9.26 13.32 -10.86
C VAL A 57 10.29 12.63 -11.73
N THR A 58 10.52 11.35 -11.50
CA THR A 58 11.52 10.58 -12.24
C THR A 58 10.94 9.26 -12.72
N THR A 59 11.38 8.79 -13.88
CA THR A 59 11.05 7.47 -14.41
C THR A 59 12.26 6.87 -15.12
N ALA A 60 12.50 5.57 -14.92
CA ALA A 60 13.50 4.84 -15.68
C ALA A 60 13.00 4.46 -17.09
N GLY A 61 11.70 4.59 -17.33
CA GLY A 61 11.05 4.48 -18.64
C GLY A 61 10.80 5.84 -19.29
N ASP A 62 9.72 5.91 -20.02
CA ASP A 62 9.19 7.08 -20.71
C ASP A 62 7.98 7.68 -19.98
N VAL A 63 7.61 8.92 -20.33
CA VAL A 63 6.41 9.57 -19.79
C VAL A 63 5.38 9.77 -20.89
N TYR A 64 4.11 9.43 -20.59
CA TYR A 64 3.00 9.50 -21.52
C TYR A 64 1.76 10.17 -20.89
N HIS A 65 0.96 10.84 -21.70
CA HIS A 65 -0.30 11.50 -21.28
C HIS A 65 -1.54 10.63 -21.54
N HIS A 66 -1.39 9.33 -21.62
CA HIS A 66 -2.49 8.37 -21.88
C HIS A 66 -2.34 7.11 -21.04
N HIS A 67 -3.44 6.38 -20.90
CA HIS A 67 -3.48 5.06 -20.28
C HIS A 67 -2.69 4.01 -21.04
N GLU A 68 -2.19 3.02 -20.32
CA GLU A 68 -1.56 1.86 -20.90
C GLU A 68 -2.58 0.97 -21.66
N HIS A 69 -3.70 0.67 -21.03
CA HIS A 69 -4.60 -0.42 -21.45
C HIS A 69 -5.86 0.01 -22.21
N GLN A 70 -6.23 1.27 -22.21
CA GLN A 70 -7.43 1.73 -22.91
C GLN A 70 -7.16 2.30 -24.31
N GLY A 71 -6.39 1.61 -25.12
CA GLY A 71 -6.13 2.02 -26.51
C GLY A 71 -5.54 3.42 -26.59
N ASN A 72 -4.65 3.77 -25.67
CA ASN A 72 -4.02 5.08 -25.55
C ASN A 72 -5.05 6.22 -25.33
N THR A 73 -6.13 5.96 -24.58
CA THR A 73 -7.12 6.98 -24.27
C THR A 73 -6.50 8.06 -23.39
N SER A 74 -6.39 9.27 -23.92
CA SER A 74 -6.01 10.47 -23.18
C SER A 74 -7.22 11.08 -22.47
N ARG A 75 -6.96 11.79 -21.37
CA ARG A 75 -7.94 12.61 -20.66
C ARG A 75 -7.52 14.07 -20.76
N SER A 76 -8.45 14.98 -20.45
CA SER A 76 -8.20 16.42 -20.61
C SER A 76 -7.70 17.12 -19.36
N GLY A 77 -7.57 16.42 -18.25
CA GLY A 77 -7.09 16.99 -16.99
C GLY A 77 -5.67 17.53 -17.11
N ALA A 78 -5.41 18.68 -16.51
CA ALA A 78 -4.09 19.28 -16.52
C ALA A 78 -3.07 18.41 -15.76
N ILE A 79 -1.90 18.25 -16.33
CA ILE A 79 -0.73 17.65 -15.66
C ILE A 79 0.27 18.77 -15.49
N ARG A 80 0.62 19.11 -14.24
CA ARG A 80 1.54 20.20 -13.94
C ARG A 80 2.71 19.72 -13.08
N ILE A 81 3.90 20.16 -13.46
CA ILE A 81 5.17 19.81 -12.81
C ILE A 81 5.89 21.13 -12.49
N PRO A 82 6.55 21.26 -11.33
CA PRO A 82 7.21 22.51 -10.96
C PRO A 82 8.48 22.75 -11.81
N ASP A 83 8.82 24.02 -12.03
CA ASP A 83 10.16 24.44 -12.42
C ASP A 83 11.06 24.58 -11.18
N SER A 84 12.31 25.01 -11.34
CA SER A 84 13.26 25.23 -10.24
C SER A 84 12.84 26.35 -9.27
N SER A 85 11.88 27.18 -9.67
CA SER A 85 11.29 28.25 -8.86
C SER A 85 9.96 27.82 -8.21
N ASN A 86 9.58 26.54 -8.32
CA ASN A 86 8.32 25.97 -7.86
C ASN A 86 7.06 26.50 -8.58
N ASN A 87 7.18 27.05 -9.79
CA ASN A 87 6.01 27.37 -10.59
C ASN A 87 5.49 26.10 -11.26
N LEU A 88 4.21 25.80 -11.08
CA LEU A 88 3.56 24.65 -11.70
C LEU A 88 3.30 24.88 -13.20
N LEU A 89 4.11 24.26 -14.05
CA LEU A 89 4.03 24.40 -15.49
C LEU A 89 3.29 23.20 -16.12
N PRO A 90 2.32 23.45 -17.02
CA PRO A 90 1.55 22.38 -17.63
C PRO A 90 2.37 21.58 -18.64
N MET A 91 2.09 20.28 -18.74
CA MET A 91 2.63 19.40 -19.78
C MET A 91 1.99 19.68 -21.15
N ARG A 92 0.76 20.20 -21.18
CA ARG A 92 0.03 20.57 -22.41
C ARG A 92 0.18 22.06 -22.69
N GLU A 93 0.67 22.42 -23.86
CA GLU A 93 0.78 23.81 -24.33
C GLU A 93 0.22 23.95 -25.73
N ASN A 94 -0.55 25.01 -25.96
CA ASN A 94 -1.16 25.31 -27.27
C ASN A 94 -1.90 24.08 -27.86
N ASP A 95 -2.61 23.35 -27.00
CA ASP A 95 -3.32 22.12 -27.32
C ASP A 95 -2.43 20.92 -27.75
N VAL A 96 -1.13 21.02 -27.56
CA VAL A 96 -0.15 19.93 -27.82
C VAL A 96 0.34 19.37 -26.49
N TRP A 97 0.34 18.04 -26.38
CA TRP A 97 0.97 17.32 -25.28
C TRP A 97 2.48 17.19 -25.54
N ASN A 98 3.26 17.55 -24.53
CA ASN A 98 4.72 17.48 -24.58
C ASN A 98 5.18 16.35 -23.64
N ASP A 99 5.28 15.16 -24.18
CA ASP A 99 5.68 13.94 -23.51
C ASP A 99 6.71 13.15 -24.34
N SER A 100 7.06 11.95 -23.94
CA SER A 100 8.07 11.13 -24.61
C SER A 100 7.74 10.75 -26.05
N THR A 101 6.52 11.03 -26.54
CA THR A 101 6.16 10.86 -27.96
C THR A 101 6.74 11.97 -28.86
N MET A 102 7.32 13.01 -28.28
CA MET A 102 8.03 14.05 -29.04
C MET A 102 9.26 13.46 -29.74
N GLY A 103 9.39 13.73 -31.04
CA GLY A 103 10.50 13.23 -31.83
C GLY A 103 10.30 11.84 -32.41
N ALA A 104 11.31 11.34 -33.09
CA ALA A 104 11.28 10.08 -33.85
C ALA A 104 12.03 8.92 -33.16
N SER A 105 12.63 9.16 -32.00
CA SER A 105 13.44 8.17 -31.26
C SER A 105 12.85 7.89 -29.87
N SER A 106 13.07 6.69 -29.37
CA SER A 106 12.89 6.35 -27.97
C SER A 106 14.21 5.77 -27.43
N PRO A 107 14.79 6.32 -26.34
CA PRO A 107 14.38 7.54 -25.65
C PRO A 107 14.52 8.79 -26.49
N SER A 108 13.63 9.78 -26.30
CA SER A 108 13.55 10.97 -27.14
C SER A 108 14.50 12.08 -26.70
N ASP A 109 15.49 12.38 -27.53
CA ASP A 109 16.39 13.54 -27.32
C ASP A 109 15.66 14.87 -27.41
N GLU A 110 14.62 14.97 -28.24
CA GLU A 110 13.77 16.14 -28.36
C GLU A 110 13.01 16.42 -27.08
N PHE A 111 12.35 15.38 -26.54
CA PHE A 111 11.68 15.49 -25.24
C PHE A 111 12.65 15.82 -24.11
N ARG A 112 13.83 15.17 -24.07
CA ARG A 112 14.86 15.50 -23.09
C ARG A 112 15.23 16.98 -23.09
N SER A 113 15.46 17.55 -24.26
CA SER A 113 15.80 18.95 -24.37
C SER A 113 14.67 19.87 -23.96
N TYR A 114 13.45 19.53 -24.35
CA TYR A 114 12.25 20.26 -23.95
C TYR A 114 12.05 20.21 -22.44
N ALA A 115 12.04 19.02 -21.82
CA ALA A 115 11.82 18.82 -20.40
C ALA A 115 12.88 19.54 -19.55
N SER A 116 14.17 19.45 -19.95
CA SER A 116 15.27 20.14 -19.27
C SER A 116 15.11 21.66 -19.26
N ASN A 117 14.58 22.23 -20.32
CA ASN A 117 14.37 23.68 -20.41
C ASN A 117 13.09 24.12 -19.69
N ARG A 118 12.07 23.28 -19.66
CA ARG A 118 10.78 23.65 -19.13
C ARG A 118 10.64 23.44 -17.63
N TRP A 119 11.04 22.26 -17.14
CA TRP A 119 10.91 21.88 -15.73
C TRP A 119 12.24 21.85 -14.98
N GLU A 120 13.33 22.24 -15.65
CA GLU A 120 14.63 22.54 -15.07
C GLU A 120 15.15 21.42 -14.12
N GLY A 121 14.91 20.15 -14.48
CA GLY A 121 15.35 18.97 -13.72
C GLY A 121 14.28 18.38 -12.80
N ASN A 122 13.08 18.93 -12.75
CA ASN A 122 11.98 18.36 -11.95
C ASN A 122 11.15 17.31 -12.70
N LEU A 123 11.39 17.07 -14.00
CA LEU A 123 10.93 15.90 -14.73
C LEU A 123 12.09 15.25 -15.45
N LEU A 124 12.46 14.03 -15.03
CA LEU A 124 13.58 13.28 -15.59
C LEU A 124 13.11 11.87 -15.98
N THR A 125 13.56 11.41 -17.16
CA THR A 125 13.18 10.11 -17.73
C THR A 125 14.43 9.31 -18.15
N SER A 126 14.23 8.14 -18.74
CA SER A 126 15.30 7.36 -19.38
C SER A 126 16.16 8.20 -20.33
N ALA A 127 15.55 9.14 -21.07
CA ALA A 127 16.25 10.07 -21.96
C ALA A 127 17.25 11.00 -21.23
N HIS A 128 17.07 11.23 -19.93
CA HIS A 128 17.98 11.98 -19.07
C HIS A 128 19.00 11.08 -18.35
N GLY A 129 18.99 9.76 -18.62
CA GLY A 129 19.88 8.79 -17.99
C GLY A 129 19.38 8.26 -16.65
N ILE A 130 18.10 8.43 -16.33
CA ILE A 130 17.51 7.75 -15.17
C ILE A 130 17.45 6.25 -15.45
N THR A 131 17.88 5.46 -14.49
CA THR A 131 17.86 4.00 -14.52
C THR A 131 16.99 3.46 -13.38
N ALA A 132 16.51 2.23 -13.52
CA ALA A 132 15.74 1.57 -12.49
C ALA A 132 16.53 1.47 -11.18
N TYR A 133 15.83 1.66 -10.07
CA TYR A 133 16.34 1.41 -8.72
C TYR A 133 16.03 -0.03 -8.33
N ASN A 134 16.96 -0.69 -7.66
CA ASN A 134 16.66 -1.97 -7.03
C ASN A 134 16.06 -1.72 -5.63
N PRO A 135 14.72 -1.90 -5.45
CA PRO A 135 14.06 -1.55 -4.20
C PRO A 135 14.34 -2.50 -3.05
N VAL A 136 14.77 -3.72 -3.35
CA VAL A 136 15.12 -4.77 -2.38
C VAL A 136 16.49 -5.33 -2.75
N ALA A 137 17.35 -5.51 -1.75
CA ALA A 137 18.71 -6.03 -1.94
C ALA A 137 18.70 -7.57 -2.12
N PHE A 138 17.87 -8.08 -3.03
CA PHE A 138 17.95 -9.46 -3.44
C PHE A 138 18.95 -9.58 -4.59
N ALA A 139 19.93 -10.47 -4.46
CA ALA A 139 20.97 -10.65 -5.48
C ALA A 139 20.38 -11.07 -6.84
N ASP A 140 19.25 -11.75 -6.83
CA ASP A 140 18.58 -12.32 -8.00
C ASP A 140 17.11 -11.86 -8.09
N TYR A 141 16.83 -10.60 -7.76
CA TYR A 141 15.48 -10.06 -7.90
C TYR A 141 15.02 -10.18 -9.35
N GLN A 142 13.93 -10.92 -9.56
CA GLN A 142 13.25 -11.03 -10.85
C GLN A 142 11.82 -10.50 -10.68
N GLU A 143 11.39 -9.64 -11.59
CA GLU A 143 9.97 -9.33 -11.72
C GLU A 143 9.23 -10.60 -12.14
N ASP A 144 7.99 -10.74 -11.68
CA ASP A 144 7.11 -11.76 -12.21
C ASP A 144 6.96 -11.56 -13.72
N ASN A 145 7.02 -12.65 -14.48
CA ASN A 145 6.84 -12.58 -15.91
C ASN A 145 5.34 -12.48 -16.24
N PRO A 146 4.82 -11.30 -16.66
CA PRO A 146 3.40 -11.12 -16.93
C PRO A 146 2.88 -12.00 -18.09
N ASP A 147 3.78 -12.61 -18.87
CA ASP A 147 3.42 -13.50 -19.97
C ASP A 147 3.12 -14.94 -19.51
N THR A 148 3.37 -15.26 -18.24
CA THR A 148 3.07 -16.58 -17.66
C THR A 148 1.87 -16.48 -16.73
N ALA A 149 0.88 -17.38 -16.89
CA ALA A 149 -0.29 -17.45 -16.03
C ALA A 149 0.02 -17.99 -14.61
N ALA A 150 1.26 -18.32 -14.34
CA ALA A 150 1.73 -18.76 -13.03
C ALA A 150 2.63 -17.66 -12.47
N TYR A 151 2.19 -17.07 -11.37
CA TYR A 151 3.10 -16.34 -10.52
C TYR A 151 4.27 -17.26 -10.14
N ASP A 152 5.46 -16.91 -10.60
CA ASP A 152 6.68 -17.66 -10.26
C ASP A 152 7.52 -16.82 -9.30
N PRO A 153 7.27 -16.95 -7.99
CA PRO A 153 7.75 -16.02 -6.97
C PRO A 153 9.16 -16.28 -6.50
N VAL A 154 10.00 -16.88 -7.32
CA VAL A 154 11.39 -17.11 -6.92
C VAL A 154 12.11 -15.76 -6.96
N ASN A 155 12.29 -15.17 -5.77
CA ASN A 155 13.00 -13.91 -5.53
C ASN A 155 12.30 -12.66 -6.05
N SER A 156 10.99 -12.55 -5.87
CA SER A 156 10.24 -11.32 -6.20
C SER A 156 10.19 -10.34 -5.01
N GLY A 157 9.87 -9.07 -5.27
CA GLY A 157 9.64 -8.08 -4.22
C GLY A 157 8.54 -8.47 -3.24
N ARG A 158 7.63 -9.38 -3.64
CA ARG A 158 6.58 -9.95 -2.80
C ARG A 158 7.13 -10.79 -1.64
N ASP A 159 8.33 -11.38 -1.76
CA ASP A 159 8.96 -12.13 -0.68
C ASP A 159 9.03 -11.35 0.64
N ILE A 160 9.03 -10.02 0.59
CA ILE A 160 9.06 -9.19 1.80
C ILE A 160 7.86 -9.42 2.72
N ILE A 161 6.69 -9.77 2.15
CA ILE A 161 5.46 -10.05 2.89
C ILE A 161 5.16 -11.54 3.05
N GLU A 162 5.96 -12.42 2.45
CA GLU A 162 5.73 -13.85 2.50
C GLU A 162 6.04 -14.46 3.88
N LYS A 163 5.40 -15.59 4.15
CA LYS A 163 5.68 -16.38 5.35
C LYS A 163 7.12 -16.90 5.37
N ALA A 164 7.64 -17.09 6.56
CA ALA A 164 8.93 -17.70 6.77
C ALA A 164 8.95 -19.16 6.26
N LEU A 165 9.99 -19.54 5.55
CA LEU A 165 10.21 -20.91 5.12
C LEU A 165 11.08 -21.65 6.13
N PRO A 166 10.79 -22.94 6.40
CA PRO A 166 11.67 -23.76 7.20
C PRO A 166 13.00 -24.02 6.47
N LEU A 167 14.08 -24.24 7.24
CA LEU A 167 15.44 -24.42 6.73
C LEU A 167 15.59 -25.56 5.71
N ASP A 168 14.74 -26.57 5.80
CA ASP A 168 14.74 -27.75 4.92
C ASP A 168 13.82 -27.58 3.70
N HIS A 169 13.18 -26.44 3.55
CA HIS A 169 12.33 -26.15 2.39
C HIS A 169 13.18 -26.00 1.12
N PRO A 170 12.79 -26.64 -0.01
CA PRO A 170 13.58 -26.62 -1.25
C PRO A 170 13.87 -25.21 -1.80
N ASN A 171 12.99 -24.24 -1.55
CA ASN A 171 13.14 -22.85 -1.97
C ASN A 171 13.74 -21.95 -0.86
N TYR A 172 14.27 -22.52 0.23
CA TYR A 172 14.87 -21.72 1.29
C TYR A 172 16.13 -21.02 0.79
N ASN A 173 16.15 -19.68 0.95
CA ASN A 173 17.31 -18.85 0.69
C ASN A 173 17.52 -17.92 1.89
N ALA A 174 18.67 -18.05 2.55
CA ALA A 174 18.96 -17.33 3.80
C ALA A 174 18.97 -15.79 3.62
N GLU A 175 19.38 -15.28 2.46
CA GLU A 175 19.40 -13.84 2.19
C GLU A 175 17.98 -13.29 2.02
N ILE A 176 17.11 -14.02 1.33
CA ILE A 176 15.70 -13.67 1.17
C ILE A 176 14.98 -13.79 2.51
N GLU A 177 15.17 -14.90 3.23
CA GLU A 177 14.53 -15.11 4.54
C GLU A 177 14.91 -14.00 5.53
N ALA A 178 16.14 -13.49 5.50
CA ALA A 178 16.58 -12.37 6.33
C ALA A 178 15.85 -11.04 6.00
N GLN A 179 15.30 -10.90 4.79
CA GLN A 179 14.56 -9.72 4.38
C GLN A 179 13.06 -9.81 4.73
N LYS A 180 12.50 -11.00 4.84
CA LYS A 180 11.07 -11.21 5.11
C LYS A 180 10.64 -10.59 6.44
N MET A 181 9.55 -9.84 6.40
CA MET A 181 8.98 -9.23 7.59
C MET A 181 8.43 -10.27 8.56
N SER A 182 8.01 -11.43 8.07
CA SER A 182 7.62 -12.57 8.89
C SER A 182 8.73 -13.04 9.84
N ASN A 183 10.00 -13.02 9.41
CA ASN A 183 11.14 -13.36 10.25
C ASN A 183 11.58 -12.24 11.19
N LYS A 184 11.10 -11.02 10.99
CA LYS A 184 11.39 -9.84 11.83
C LYS A 184 10.31 -9.59 12.89
N ALA A 185 9.17 -10.30 12.84
CA ALA A 185 8.02 -10.03 13.68
C ALA A 185 8.29 -10.29 15.16
N GLY A 186 8.07 -9.27 15.99
CA GLY A 186 8.01 -9.39 17.46
C GLY A 186 6.71 -9.98 17.95
N LEU A 187 5.64 -9.78 17.18
CA LEU A 187 4.33 -10.38 17.41
C LEU A 187 3.83 -11.01 16.11
N TYR A 188 3.59 -12.30 16.12
CA TYR A 188 3.24 -13.08 14.95
C TYR A 188 1.90 -13.76 15.14
N PHE A 189 0.92 -13.40 14.34
CA PHE A 189 -0.40 -14.05 14.29
C PHE A 189 -0.46 -15.04 13.13
N ARG A 190 -1.21 -16.12 13.32
CA ARG A 190 -1.48 -17.13 12.30
C ARG A 190 -2.98 -17.40 12.23
N TRP A 191 -3.58 -17.06 11.12
CA TRP A 191 -4.98 -17.34 10.84
C TRP A 191 -5.10 -18.55 9.92
N ASP A 192 -5.69 -19.60 10.45
CA ASP A 192 -6.12 -20.75 9.65
C ASP A 192 -7.48 -20.45 9.02
N THR A 193 -7.49 -20.19 7.72
CA THR A 193 -8.68 -19.82 6.95
C THR A 193 -9.68 -20.97 6.78
N THR A 194 -9.26 -22.23 7.05
CA THR A 194 -10.14 -23.41 7.02
C THR A 194 -10.97 -23.54 8.31
N THR A 195 -10.33 -23.29 9.45
CA THR A 195 -10.96 -23.46 10.78
C THR A 195 -11.39 -22.14 11.40
N ASN A 196 -11.02 -21.01 10.79
CA ASN A 196 -11.20 -19.65 11.29
C ASN A 196 -10.55 -19.40 12.67
N GLN A 197 -9.50 -20.15 12.99
CA GLN A 197 -8.78 -20.00 14.24
C GLN A 197 -7.58 -19.05 14.07
N LEU A 198 -7.48 -18.09 14.98
CA LEU A 198 -6.31 -17.22 15.13
C LEU A 198 -5.45 -17.70 16.30
N THR A 199 -4.16 -17.87 16.05
CA THR A 199 -3.15 -18.16 17.06
C THR A 199 -2.08 -17.10 17.03
N ALA A 200 -1.25 -17.00 18.09
CA ALA A 200 -0.13 -16.05 18.12
C ALA A 200 1.12 -16.70 18.68
N CYS A 201 2.26 -16.13 18.32
CA CYS A 201 3.57 -16.47 18.92
C CYS A 201 4.46 -15.21 19.01
N ASP A 202 5.47 -15.29 19.88
CA ASP A 202 6.48 -14.27 20.03
C ASP A 202 7.55 -14.31 18.92
N LYS A 203 8.58 -13.47 19.03
CA LYS A 203 9.72 -13.41 18.07
C LYS A 203 10.51 -14.70 17.98
N ASP A 204 10.49 -15.53 19.02
CA ASP A 204 11.19 -16.81 19.11
C ASP A 204 10.27 -17.99 18.75
N ARG A 205 9.05 -17.70 18.27
CA ARG A 205 7.99 -18.65 17.90
C ARG A 205 7.41 -19.44 19.07
N ASN A 206 7.57 -18.96 20.31
CA ASN A 206 6.86 -19.54 21.43
C ASN A 206 5.37 -19.17 21.37
N PRO A 207 4.46 -20.12 21.61
CA PRO A 207 3.04 -19.85 21.54
C PRO A 207 2.58 -18.88 22.63
N LEU A 208 1.68 -17.97 22.26
CA LEU A 208 1.06 -16.97 23.13
C LEU A 208 -0.41 -17.29 23.33
N ASP A 209 -0.94 -16.98 24.52
CA ASP A 209 -2.36 -17.11 24.79
C ASP A 209 -3.10 -15.80 24.47
N ILE A 210 -3.94 -15.86 23.46
CA ILE A 210 -4.83 -14.78 23.00
C ILE A 210 -6.30 -15.17 23.06
N SER A 211 -6.64 -16.26 23.73
CA SER A 211 -8.00 -16.84 23.75
C SER A 211 -9.05 -15.91 24.36
N ASN A 212 -8.62 -15.04 25.29
CA ASN A 212 -9.48 -14.05 25.95
C ASN A 212 -9.51 -12.69 25.24
N LEU A 213 -8.87 -12.56 24.08
CA LEU A 213 -8.74 -11.30 23.33
C LEU A 213 -9.66 -11.24 22.10
N GLU A 214 -10.41 -12.32 21.82
CA GLU A 214 -11.45 -12.31 20.79
C GLU A 214 -12.57 -11.33 21.17
N GLY A 215 -13.06 -10.57 20.18
CA GLY A 215 -14.02 -9.49 20.39
C GLY A 215 -13.43 -8.19 20.94
N THR A 216 -12.13 -8.17 21.29
CA THR A 216 -11.40 -6.98 21.71
C THR A 216 -10.22 -6.69 20.78
N LEU A 217 -9.10 -7.43 20.92
CA LEU A 217 -7.97 -7.26 20.03
C LEU A 217 -8.26 -7.70 18.61
N TRP A 218 -8.97 -8.79 18.46
CA TRP A 218 -9.28 -9.38 17.17
C TRP A 218 -10.70 -9.94 17.11
N GLU A 219 -11.27 -10.00 15.91
CA GLU A 219 -12.57 -10.60 15.65
C GLU A 219 -12.61 -11.20 14.23
N HIS A 220 -13.15 -12.41 14.11
CA HIS A 220 -13.46 -12.99 12.80
C HIS A 220 -14.79 -12.45 12.27
N LYS A 221 -14.81 -11.95 11.05
CA LYS A 221 -16.00 -11.48 10.34
C LYS A 221 -16.29 -12.37 9.13
N ASP A 222 -17.23 -13.28 9.31
CA ASP A 222 -17.67 -14.22 8.28
C ASP A 222 -18.41 -13.49 7.15
N ALA A 223 -17.82 -13.44 5.96
CA ALA A 223 -18.37 -12.89 4.72
C ALA A 223 -19.07 -11.52 4.88
N LYS A 224 -18.49 -10.60 5.68
CA LYS A 224 -19.11 -9.29 5.95
C LYS A 224 -18.58 -8.19 5.06
N LEU A 225 -17.29 -8.20 4.74
CA LEU A 225 -16.68 -7.18 3.92
C LEU A 225 -16.93 -7.47 2.44
N ARG A 226 -17.64 -6.57 1.75
CA ARG A 226 -17.84 -6.66 0.30
C ARG A 226 -16.65 -6.05 -0.44
N ASP A 227 -15.76 -6.87 -0.94
CA ASP A 227 -14.75 -6.41 -1.90
C ASP A 227 -15.32 -6.44 -3.31
N LYS A 228 -15.81 -5.28 -3.77
CA LYS A 228 -16.39 -5.16 -5.12
C LYS A 228 -15.37 -5.32 -6.25
N ARG A 229 -14.07 -5.17 -5.98
CA ARG A 229 -13.01 -5.37 -6.96
C ARG A 229 -12.71 -6.85 -7.17
N ARG A 230 -12.84 -7.63 -6.10
CA ARG A 230 -12.85 -9.10 -6.16
C ARG A 230 -14.21 -9.66 -6.57
N GLY A 231 -15.26 -8.83 -6.57
CA GLY A 231 -16.63 -9.22 -6.93
C GLY A 231 -17.36 -10.06 -5.89
N GLN A 232 -16.85 -10.18 -4.67
CA GLN A 232 -17.34 -11.11 -3.66
C GLN A 232 -17.35 -10.51 -2.24
N PHE A 233 -18.03 -11.21 -1.33
CA PHE A 233 -17.85 -11.01 0.10
C PHE A 233 -16.67 -11.84 0.57
N ILE A 234 -15.89 -11.28 1.48
CA ILE A 234 -14.71 -11.93 2.03
C ILE A 234 -14.79 -12.04 3.54
N ASP A 235 -14.15 -13.06 4.06
CA ASP A 235 -13.90 -13.23 5.47
C ASP A 235 -12.74 -12.33 5.89
N THR A 236 -12.83 -11.70 7.06
CA THR A 236 -11.72 -10.93 7.59
C THR A 236 -11.40 -11.32 9.03
N ILE A 237 -10.13 -11.24 9.37
CA ILE A 237 -9.72 -11.02 10.76
C ILE A 237 -9.55 -9.52 10.92
N ASP A 238 -10.38 -8.95 11.77
CA ASP A 238 -10.27 -7.56 12.19
C ASP A 238 -9.29 -7.48 13.34
N ILE A 239 -8.26 -6.61 13.23
CA ILE A 239 -7.28 -6.33 14.28
C ILE A 239 -7.46 -4.88 14.73
N HIS A 240 -7.66 -4.67 16.03
CA HIS A 240 -7.89 -3.36 16.59
C HIS A 240 -6.58 -2.74 17.10
N ALA A 241 -6.03 -1.77 16.37
CA ALA A 241 -4.76 -1.13 16.67
C ALA A 241 -4.72 -0.46 18.06
N GLY A 242 -5.82 0.20 18.46
CA GLY A 242 -5.92 0.83 19.77
C GLY A 242 -5.91 -0.17 20.93
N HIS A 243 -6.54 -1.32 20.78
CA HIS A 243 -6.44 -2.38 21.80
C HIS A 243 -5.03 -3.00 21.83
N LEU A 244 -4.41 -3.17 20.66
CA LEU A 244 -3.01 -3.58 20.61
C LEU A 244 -2.12 -2.56 21.32
N LYS A 245 -2.34 -1.25 21.11
CA LYS A 245 -1.65 -0.17 21.82
C LYS A 245 -1.77 -0.32 23.34
N GLN A 246 -2.99 -0.56 23.85
CA GLN A 246 -3.22 -0.76 25.27
C GLN A 246 -2.46 -1.96 25.84
N LEU A 247 -2.48 -3.09 25.11
CA LEU A 247 -1.78 -4.31 25.51
C LEU A 247 -0.25 -4.15 25.51
N ILE A 248 0.29 -3.34 24.62
CA ILE A 248 1.73 -3.11 24.49
C ILE A 248 2.22 -2.04 25.48
N GLU A 249 1.52 -0.90 25.59
CA GLU A 249 1.97 0.23 26.40
C GLU A 249 1.56 0.13 27.88
N ASN A 250 0.43 -0.51 28.18
CA ASN A 250 -0.15 -0.57 29.53
C ASN A 250 -0.55 -1.99 29.94
N PRO A 251 0.35 -2.97 29.87
CA PRO A 251 0.01 -4.38 30.08
C PRO A 251 -0.50 -4.71 31.50
N ASN A 252 -0.37 -3.79 32.48
CA ASN A 252 -0.66 -4.04 33.90
C ASN A 252 -1.46 -2.93 34.58
N THR A 253 -2.15 -2.06 33.90
CA THR A 253 -3.02 -1.08 34.55
C THR A 253 -4.28 -1.79 35.04
N GLY A 254 -4.54 -1.75 36.35
CA GLY A 254 -5.51 -2.55 37.09
C GLY A 254 -7.00 -2.45 36.68
N GLU A 255 -7.34 -1.78 35.60
CA GLU A 255 -8.65 -1.78 34.96
C GLU A 255 -8.70 -2.71 33.73
N SER A 256 -7.56 -3.09 33.14
CA SER A 256 -7.51 -4.02 32.01
C SER A 256 -7.06 -5.39 32.50
N THR A 257 -8.00 -6.33 32.53
CA THR A 257 -7.71 -7.77 32.67
C THR A 257 -7.14 -8.36 31.38
N LEU A 258 -7.02 -7.53 30.33
CA LEU A 258 -6.59 -7.96 29.00
C LEU A 258 -5.06 -7.93 28.95
N HIS A 259 -4.48 -9.07 28.63
CA HIS A 259 -3.05 -9.22 28.38
C HIS A 259 -2.83 -10.38 27.40
N ILE A 260 -1.75 -10.34 26.65
CA ILE A 260 -1.31 -11.47 25.82
C ILE A 260 -0.55 -12.42 26.74
N GLY A 261 -1.11 -13.61 27.00
CA GLY A 261 -0.46 -14.58 27.89
C GLY A 261 0.87 -15.06 27.34
N GLY A 262 1.91 -14.98 28.16
CA GLY A 262 3.26 -15.36 27.76
C GLY A 262 4.08 -14.26 27.04
N TYR A 263 3.47 -13.08 26.81
CA TYR A 263 4.13 -11.94 26.14
C TYR A 263 4.56 -10.85 27.13
N THR A 264 5.80 -10.42 27.03
CA THR A 264 6.32 -9.32 27.85
C THR A 264 6.69 -8.15 26.93
N PRO A 265 5.83 -7.13 26.77
CA PRO A 265 6.04 -6.06 25.80
C PRO A 265 7.40 -5.37 25.89
N SER A 266 7.95 -5.18 27.08
CA SER A 266 9.24 -4.51 27.28
C SER A 266 10.45 -5.25 26.70
N THR A 267 10.32 -6.55 26.42
CA THR A 267 11.38 -7.41 25.88
C THR A 267 11.05 -8.00 24.51
N ASP A 268 9.78 -8.19 24.23
CA ASP A 268 9.32 -8.94 23.07
C ASP A 268 8.81 -8.02 21.94
N TRP A 269 8.33 -6.81 22.30
CA TRP A 269 7.89 -5.83 21.32
C TRP A 269 9.07 -5.18 20.59
N ASN A 270 9.03 -5.26 19.26
CA ASN A 270 10.03 -4.61 18.40
C ASN A 270 9.37 -3.76 17.29
N GLY A 271 8.09 -3.44 17.42
CA GLY A 271 7.35 -2.66 16.43
C GLY A 271 6.88 -3.43 15.20
N VAL A 272 7.18 -4.71 15.06
CA VAL A 272 6.79 -5.49 13.88
C VAL A 272 5.70 -6.49 14.25
N VAL A 273 4.53 -6.35 13.61
CA VAL A 273 3.41 -7.28 13.68
C VAL A 273 3.24 -7.95 12.32
N TYR A 274 3.19 -9.26 12.31
CA TYR A 274 2.94 -10.03 11.11
C TYR A 274 1.72 -10.92 11.27
N VAL A 275 0.85 -10.96 10.26
CA VAL A 275 -0.32 -11.85 10.23
C VAL A 275 -0.19 -12.78 9.02
N GLU A 276 0.10 -14.06 9.29
CA GLU A 276 0.07 -15.12 8.31
C GLU A 276 -1.37 -15.60 8.09
N CYS A 277 -1.83 -15.55 6.84
CA CYS A 277 -3.01 -16.29 6.43
C CYS A 277 -2.57 -17.60 5.77
N TYR A 278 -3.12 -18.72 6.23
CA TYR A 278 -2.82 -20.04 5.68
C TYR A 278 -4.06 -20.94 5.77
N SER A 279 -4.06 -22.04 5.02
CA SER A 279 -5.08 -23.09 5.17
C SER A 279 -4.44 -24.36 5.71
N SER A 280 -5.12 -24.99 6.64
CA SER A 280 -4.79 -26.34 7.11
C SER A 280 -5.33 -27.46 6.20
N ASP A 281 -6.16 -27.12 5.20
CA ASP A 281 -6.62 -28.10 4.21
C ASP A 281 -5.48 -28.44 3.23
N PRO A 282 -4.97 -29.69 3.24
CA PRO A 282 -3.87 -30.08 2.37
C PRO A 282 -4.24 -30.08 0.87
N ASN A 283 -5.49 -29.94 0.52
CA ASN A 283 -5.96 -29.86 -0.87
C ASN A 283 -6.21 -28.41 -1.32
N SER A 284 -6.07 -27.45 -0.42
CA SER A 284 -6.22 -26.04 -0.76
C SER A 284 -5.02 -25.58 -1.59
N THR A 285 -5.28 -24.72 -2.57
CA THR A 285 -4.21 -24.02 -3.27
C THR A 285 -3.99 -22.67 -2.61
N ALA A 286 -2.75 -22.17 -2.58
CA ALA A 286 -2.44 -20.86 -1.99
C ALA A 286 -3.36 -19.76 -2.54
N ALA A 287 -3.62 -19.73 -3.84
CA ALA A 287 -4.54 -18.78 -4.46
C ALA A 287 -5.99 -18.93 -3.98
N ALA A 288 -6.47 -20.16 -3.73
CA ALA A 288 -7.84 -20.36 -3.24
C ALA A 288 -7.99 -19.92 -1.77
N GLU A 289 -6.93 -20.05 -0.99
CA GLU A 289 -6.89 -19.67 0.43
C GLU A 289 -6.96 -18.16 0.63
N LEU A 290 -6.29 -17.40 -0.25
CA LEU A 290 -6.16 -15.96 -0.13
C LEU A 290 -7.32 -15.19 -0.80
N ASN A 291 -7.99 -15.80 -1.77
CA ASN A 291 -8.98 -15.10 -2.59
C ASN A 291 -10.24 -14.63 -1.86
N ASN A 292 -10.68 -15.34 -0.84
CA ASN A 292 -11.92 -15.04 -0.08
C ASN A 292 -11.64 -14.45 1.31
N THR A 293 -10.41 -14.09 1.60
CA THR A 293 -9.96 -13.71 2.92
C THR A 293 -9.17 -12.40 2.89
N GLY A 294 -9.00 -11.77 4.05
CA GLY A 294 -8.17 -10.59 4.20
C GLY A 294 -8.06 -10.14 5.65
N ILE A 295 -7.14 -9.24 5.91
CA ILE A 295 -6.95 -8.65 7.23
C ILE A 295 -7.49 -7.23 7.21
N ARG A 296 -8.30 -6.87 8.22
CA ARG A 296 -8.75 -5.49 8.40
C ARG A 296 -8.14 -4.89 9.66
N LEU A 297 -7.48 -3.75 9.50
CA LEU A 297 -6.85 -3.00 10.56
C LEU A 297 -7.71 -1.75 10.85
N LEU A 298 -8.07 -1.54 12.10
CA LEU A 298 -8.97 -0.49 12.54
C LEU A 298 -8.57 0.08 13.91
N GLY A 299 -9.20 1.19 14.34
CA GLY A 299 -8.94 1.77 15.66
C GLY A 299 -7.61 2.52 15.78
N GLY A 300 -7.11 3.07 14.68
CA GLY A 300 -5.85 3.83 14.65
C GLY A 300 -6.00 5.33 14.82
N ASP A 301 -7.21 5.84 15.11
CA ASP A 301 -7.47 7.26 15.34
C ASP A 301 -6.72 7.74 16.60
N THR A 302 -5.99 8.85 16.50
CA THR A 302 -5.13 9.32 17.59
C THR A 302 -5.86 10.21 18.61
N ASP A 303 -7.05 10.70 18.27
CA ASP A 303 -7.88 11.53 19.15
C ASP A 303 -8.96 10.73 19.91
N GLU A 304 -9.27 9.54 19.45
CA GLU A 304 -10.28 8.69 20.07
C GLU A 304 -9.70 7.95 21.29
N VAL A 305 -10.39 8.02 22.42
CA VAL A 305 -9.97 7.33 23.65
C VAL A 305 -9.91 5.82 23.43
N GLY A 306 -8.78 5.22 23.73
CA GLY A 306 -8.56 3.78 23.56
C GLY A 306 -8.23 3.38 22.10
N GLN A 307 -7.95 4.34 21.24
CA GLN A 307 -7.47 4.12 19.88
C GLN A 307 -6.02 4.61 19.71
N GLY A 308 -5.49 4.51 18.49
CA GLY A 308 -4.14 4.91 18.14
C GLY A 308 -3.20 3.73 17.88
N ILE A 309 -1.92 4.03 17.75
CA ILE A 309 -0.89 3.09 17.33
C ILE A 309 0.05 2.75 18.48
N PRO A 310 0.47 1.48 18.68
CA PRO A 310 1.48 1.13 19.67
C PRO A 310 2.78 1.91 19.50
N SER A 311 3.31 2.43 20.61
CA SER A 311 4.55 3.20 20.62
C SER A 311 5.31 2.92 21.92
N LEU A 312 6.15 1.89 21.91
CA LEU A 312 6.93 1.48 23.08
C LEU A 312 8.42 1.35 22.72
N GLY A 313 9.28 1.83 23.62
CA GLY A 313 10.73 1.70 23.47
C GLY A 313 11.39 2.92 22.82
N PHE A 314 12.61 2.71 22.31
CA PHE A 314 13.44 3.79 21.74
C PHE A 314 13.06 4.11 20.29
N ASP A 315 12.41 3.14 19.57
CA ASP A 315 11.97 3.28 18.20
C ASP A 315 10.43 3.18 18.16
N PRO A 316 9.73 4.31 18.44
CA PRO A 316 8.28 4.32 18.46
C PRO A 316 7.73 4.05 17.06
N GLY A 317 6.60 3.34 17.01
CA GLY A 317 5.89 3.07 15.76
C GLY A 317 5.61 1.59 15.52
N MET A 318 5.01 1.31 14.36
CA MET A 318 4.57 -0.04 14.03
C MET A 318 4.74 -0.33 12.52
N SER A 319 5.26 -1.51 12.22
CA SER A 319 5.13 -2.13 10.90
C SER A 319 4.11 -3.26 11.00
N PHE A 320 2.98 -3.12 10.31
CA PHE A 320 1.94 -4.16 10.26
C PHE A 320 1.96 -4.83 8.90
N VAL A 321 2.16 -6.14 8.87
CA VAL A 321 2.42 -6.89 7.65
C VAL A 321 1.55 -8.13 7.55
N THR A 322 1.06 -8.43 6.35
CA THR A 322 0.36 -9.67 6.05
C THR A 322 0.69 -10.15 4.64
N ASN A 323 0.67 -11.46 4.44
CA ASN A 323 0.78 -12.08 3.10
C ASN A 323 -0.53 -12.03 2.29
N ASN A 324 -1.58 -11.42 2.81
CA ASN A 324 -2.90 -11.33 2.19
C ASN A 324 -3.32 -9.87 1.94
N ALA A 325 -4.53 -9.68 1.42
CA ALA A 325 -5.13 -8.36 1.27
C ALA A 325 -5.30 -7.65 2.62
N LEU A 326 -4.95 -6.39 2.68
CA LEU A 326 -5.03 -5.54 3.86
C LEU A 326 -6.06 -4.43 3.64
N TYR A 327 -6.96 -4.26 4.58
CA TYR A 327 -7.96 -3.19 4.62
C TYR A 327 -7.68 -2.29 5.82
N ILE A 328 -7.61 -0.98 5.60
CA ILE A 328 -7.35 -0.01 6.66
C ILE A 328 -8.60 0.85 6.79
N GLN A 329 -9.26 0.79 7.95
CA GLN A 329 -10.54 1.45 8.16
C GLN A 329 -10.45 2.62 9.13
N GLY A 330 -11.06 3.74 8.72
CA GLY A 330 -11.18 4.95 9.53
C GLY A 330 -9.92 5.80 9.50
N HIS A 331 -9.88 6.86 10.31
CA HIS A 331 -8.64 7.60 10.54
C HIS A 331 -7.58 6.68 11.11
N PHE A 332 -6.36 6.78 10.61
CA PHE A 332 -5.32 5.85 11.02
C PHE A 332 -3.97 6.56 11.21
N ASN A 333 -3.45 6.52 12.42
CA ASN A 333 -2.29 7.29 12.89
C ASN A 333 -2.50 8.81 12.67
N ALA A 334 -3.74 9.24 12.75
CA ALA A 334 -4.20 10.61 12.48
C ALA A 334 -5.43 10.90 13.32
N ASP A 335 -5.71 12.17 13.60
CA ASP A 335 -6.80 12.62 14.46
C ASP A 335 -8.10 12.99 13.71
N GLY A 336 -8.07 12.93 12.39
CA GLY A 336 -9.22 13.31 11.55
C GLY A 336 -9.51 14.81 11.51
N ILE A 337 -8.76 15.60 12.24
CA ILE A 337 -8.85 17.04 12.21
C ILE A 337 -7.88 17.56 11.15
N THR A 338 -8.38 17.72 9.96
CA THR A 338 -7.64 18.48 8.96
C THR A 338 -7.60 19.93 9.44
N ASN A 339 -6.54 20.31 10.13
CA ASN A 339 -6.33 21.68 10.60
C ASN A 339 -6.23 22.65 9.42
N GLY A 340 -7.33 22.87 8.78
CA GLY A 340 -7.77 23.94 7.84
C GLY A 340 -6.77 24.46 6.80
N THR A 341 -5.48 24.26 6.94
CA THR A 341 -4.48 24.90 6.07
C THR A 341 -3.28 24.05 5.74
N SER A 342 -3.03 22.92 6.41
CA SER A 342 -1.91 22.07 6.00
C SER A 342 -2.05 20.62 6.47
N SER A 343 -2.81 19.86 5.70
CA SER A 343 -2.73 18.39 5.68
C SER A 343 -1.30 17.83 5.44
N HIS A 344 -0.29 18.69 5.43
CA HIS A 344 1.11 18.39 5.16
C HIS A 344 1.97 18.34 6.43
N ASN A 345 1.49 18.88 7.53
CA ASN A 345 2.25 18.89 8.79
C ASN A 345 1.89 17.66 9.61
N PRO A 346 2.88 16.94 10.14
CA PRO A 346 2.64 15.86 11.08
C PRO A 346 1.87 16.37 12.30
N GLU A 347 0.91 15.58 12.76
CA GLU A 347 0.22 15.82 14.01
C GLU A 347 1.11 15.42 15.21
N THR A 348 0.83 15.97 16.38
CA THR A 348 1.69 15.76 17.56
C THR A 348 1.69 14.34 18.09
N ASN A 349 0.66 13.55 17.75
CA ASN A 349 0.47 12.18 18.24
C ASN A 349 0.77 11.12 17.17
N GLU A 350 1.23 11.52 15.99
CA GLU A 350 1.62 10.59 14.96
C GLU A 350 2.94 9.89 15.31
N VAL A 351 3.01 8.61 15.02
CA VAL A 351 4.23 7.81 15.15
C VAL A 351 4.59 7.21 13.79
N PRO A 352 5.85 6.79 13.55
CA PRO A 352 6.19 6.09 12.32
C PRO A 352 5.36 4.82 12.15
N VAL A 353 4.61 4.71 11.05
CA VAL A 353 3.80 3.52 10.73
C VAL A 353 4.04 3.10 9.30
N ALA A 354 4.29 1.81 9.11
CA ALA A 354 4.25 1.17 7.81
C ALA A 354 3.23 0.03 7.80
N VAL A 355 2.51 -0.11 6.68
CA VAL A 355 1.61 -1.24 6.46
C VAL A 355 2.00 -1.94 5.15
N MET A 356 1.97 -3.27 5.16
CA MET A 356 2.38 -4.07 4.00
C MET A 356 1.40 -5.22 3.80
N GLY A 357 0.96 -5.42 2.56
CA GLY A 357 0.05 -6.51 2.22
C GLY A 357 0.06 -6.82 0.73
N ASP A 358 -0.51 -7.96 0.34
CA ASP A 358 -0.65 -8.32 -1.08
C ASP A 358 -1.30 -7.18 -1.88
N SER A 359 -2.38 -6.66 -1.35
CA SER A 359 -3.03 -5.46 -1.83
C SER A 359 -3.54 -4.64 -0.65
N VAL A 360 -3.53 -3.31 -0.76
CA VAL A 360 -3.97 -2.42 0.32
C VAL A 360 -5.19 -1.63 -0.11
N SER A 361 -6.25 -1.72 0.68
CA SER A 361 -7.51 -1.00 0.46
C SER A 361 -7.80 -0.05 1.61
N PHE A 362 -8.20 1.17 1.28
CA PHE A 362 -8.62 2.18 2.25
C PHE A 362 -10.14 2.23 2.35
N LEU A 363 -10.63 2.10 3.57
CA LEU A 363 -12.03 2.20 3.94
C LEU A 363 -12.21 3.46 4.79
N SER A 364 -13.11 4.34 4.39
CA SER A 364 -13.28 5.61 5.09
C SER A 364 -13.80 5.43 6.53
N GLN A 365 -13.78 6.49 7.32
CA GLN A 365 -14.43 6.52 8.63
C GLN A 365 -15.93 6.20 8.58
N ASN A 366 -16.58 6.37 7.43
CA ASN A 366 -17.99 6.07 7.24
C ASN A 366 -18.24 4.62 6.79
N TRP A 367 -17.19 3.82 6.62
CA TRP A 367 -17.38 2.43 6.21
C TRP A 367 -18.24 1.65 7.19
N SER A 368 -19.18 0.92 6.65
CA SER A 368 -19.98 -0.05 7.41
C SER A 368 -20.26 -1.27 6.55
N ASP A 369 -20.00 -2.44 7.08
CA ASP A 369 -20.29 -3.71 6.40
C ASP A 369 -21.78 -3.83 6.05
N SER A 370 -22.66 -3.22 6.85
CA SER A 370 -24.11 -3.20 6.59
C SER A 370 -24.52 -2.44 5.32
N HIS A 371 -23.67 -1.54 4.81
CA HIS A 371 -23.95 -0.83 3.54
C HIS A 371 -24.02 -1.75 2.33
N TYR A 372 -23.41 -2.91 2.42
CA TYR A 372 -23.39 -3.91 1.37
C TYR A 372 -24.17 -5.18 1.72
N ALA A 373 -24.85 -5.19 2.87
CA ALA A 373 -25.65 -6.34 3.24
C ALA A 373 -26.67 -6.65 2.12
N PRO A 374 -26.79 -7.90 1.69
CA PRO A 374 -27.83 -8.29 0.75
C PRO A 374 -29.21 -7.99 1.34
N ASP A 375 -30.11 -7.51 0.51
CA ASP A 375 -31.53 -7.42 0.86
C ASP A 375 -32.02 -8.82 1.26
N PRO A 376 -32.61 -8.98 2.44
CA PRO A 376 -32.99 -10.30 2.94
C PRO A 376 -34.06 -11.02 2.09
N ASP A 377 -34.85 -10.25 1.34
CA ASP A 377 -35.93 -10.80 0.50
C ASP A 377 -35.48 -11.13 -0.93
N THR A 378 -34.55 -10.37 -1.46
CA THR A 378 -34.13 -10.49 -2.86
C THR A 378 -32.70 -11.04 -3.03
N GLY A 379 -31.87 -11.03 -1.99
CA GLY A 379 -30.47 -11.41 -2.04
C GLY A 379 -29.57 -10.42 -2.80
N TYR A 380 -30.14 -9.33 -3.34
CA TYR A 380 -29.36 -8.32 -4.07
C TYR A 380 -28.80 -7.26 -3.16
N VAL A 381 -27.56 -6.86 -3.41
CA VAL A 381 -26.94 -5.71 -2.73
C VAL A 381 -27.53 -4.42 -3.28
N THR A 382 -28.34 -3.74 -2.47
CA THR A 382 -29.08 -2.55 -2.89
C THR A 382 -28.21 -1.29 -3.02
N ASN A 383 -27.10 -1.21 -2.27
CA ASN A 383 -26.16 -0.09 -2.31
C ASN A 383 -24.76 -0.55 -2.72
N ASN A 384 -24.54 -0.64 -4.02
CA ASN A 384 -23.25 -1.10 -4.57
C ASN A 384 -22.10 -0.08 -4.47
N ASN A 385 -22.34 1.12 -3.93
CA ASN A 385 -21.34 2.17 -3.96
C ASN A 385 -21.57 3.20 -2.83
N PRO A 386 -21.35 2.83 -1.56
CA PRO A 386 -21.52 3.74 -0.44
C PRO A 386 -20.58 4.94 -0.58
N TYR A 387 -21.00 6.07 -0.03
CA TYR A 387 -20.19 7.28 -0.02
C TYR A 387 -19.19 7.24 1.13
N ALA A 388 -17.93 7.47 0.78
CA ALA A 388 -16.86 7.65 1.75
C ALA A 388 -17.10 8.87 2.66
N GLY A 389 -16.48 8.86 3.83
CA GLY A 389 -16.22 10.06 4.64
C GLY A 389 -14.85 10.64 4.29
N THR A 390 -14.64 11.94 4.50
CA THR A 390 -13.29 12.50 4.46
C THR A 390 -12.45 11.83 5.54
N THR A 391 -11.33 11.23 5.17
CA THR A 391 -10.53 10.38 6.08
C THR A 391 -9.05 10.66 5.87
N GLU A 392 -8.30 10.55 6.95
CA GLU A 392 -6.91 10.89 7.05
C GLU A 392 -6.07 9.69 7.49
N TYR A 393 -4.92 9.53 6.86
CA TYR A 393 -3.96 8.44 7.11
C TYR A 393 -2.56 9.03 7.16
N ALA A 394 -1.80 8.70 8.21
CA ALA A 394 -0.39 9.06 8.35
C ALA A 394 0.47 7.79 8.39
N ILE A 395 0.65 7.14 7.23
CA ILE A 395 1.28 5.83 7.10
C ILE A 395 2.08 5.70 5.81
N ALA A 396 3.15 4.91 5.85
CA ALA A 396 3.78 4.36 4.67
C ALA A 396 3.10 3.06 4.26
N VAL A 397 2.86 2.87 2.98
CA VAL A 397 2.11 1.73 2.44
C VAL A 397 2.98 0.98 1.44
N VAL A 398 3.13 -0.33 1.65
CA VAL A 398 3.74 -1.23 0.66
C VAL A 398 2.68 -2.22 0.20
N GLY A 399 2.49 -2.33 -1.10
CA GLY A 399 1.51 -3.26 -1.66
C GLY A 399 1.80 -3.61 -3.10
N GLY A 400 1.08 -4.61 -3.58
CA GLY A 400 1.08 -5.01 -4.98
C GLY A 400 -0.01 -4.31 -5.78
N ILE A 401 0.20 -4.28 -7.07
CA ILE A 401 -0.83 -3.93 -8.06
C ILE A 401 -1.26 -5.16 -8.82
N ARG A 402 -2.48 -5.14 -9.33
CA ARG A 402 -2.89 -6.08 -10.38
C ARG A 402 -2.85 -5.32 -11.70
N PRO A 403 -1.99 -5.70 -12.64
CA PRO A 403 -1.94 -5.08 -13.95
C PRO A 403 -3.32 -5.12 -14.62
N GLY A 404 -3.73 -4.01 -15.22
CA GLY A 404 -5.07 -3.87 -15.83
C GLY A 404 -5.32 -4.72 -17.08
N ASN A 405 -4.35 -5.52 -17.52
CA ASN A 405 -4.42 -6.26 -18.78
C ASN A 405 -3.98 -7.71 -18.68
N VAL A 406 -4.47 -8.40 -17.66
CA VAL A 406 -4.33 -9.87 -17.68
C VAL A 406 -5.29 -10.41 -18.76
N GLN A 407 -4.73 -10.66 -19.96
CA GLN A 407 -5.35 -11.41 -21.08
C GLN A 407 -6.86 -11.19 -21.28
N GLY A 408 -7.24 -10.02 -21.81
CA GLY A 408 -8.60 -9.77 -22.28
C GLY A 408 -9.59 -9.26 -21.27
N ASP A 409 -9.17 -9.00 -20.05
CA ASP A 409 -9.98 -8.25 -19.08
C ASP A 409 -9.71 -6.75 -19.24
N ASN A 410 -10.64 -6.07 -19.94
CA ASN A 410 -10.65 -4.62 -20.07
C ASN A 410 -11.15 -3.92 -18.76
N SER A 411 -11.17 -4.62 -17.64
CA SER A 411 -11.59 -4.06 -16.38
C SER A 411 -10.53 -3.11 -15.86
N LEU A 412 -10.76 -1.83 -16.04
CA LEU A 412 -10.02 -0.78 -15.36
C LEU A 412 -10.30 -0.85 -13.89
N SER A 413 -9.29 -0.95 -13.15
CA SER A 413 -9.38 -0.99 -11.71
C SER A 413 -9.28 0.38 -11.04
N GLY A 414 -9.37 1.45 -11.78
CA GLY A 414 -9.47 2.84 -11.32
C GLY A 414 -8.30 3.32 -10.44
N GLY A 415 -7.71 4.43 -10.79
CA GLY A 415 -6.66 5.16 -10.08
C GLY A 415 -5.43 4.34 -9.68
N ASN A 416 -4.25 4.74 -10.10
CA ASN A 416 -2.97 4.11 -9.76
C ASN A 416 -2.97 2.57 -9.90
N GLU A 417 -3.53 2.02 -10.98
CA GLU A 417 -3.54 0.59 -11.30
C GLU A 417 -3.90 -0.33 -10.11
N ASN A 418 -4.95 0.01 -9.34
CA ASN A 418 -5.37 -0.70 -8.12
C ASN A 418 -4.53 -0.51 -6.86
N PHE A 419 -3.62 0.44 -6.84
CA PHE A 419 -2.87 0.74 -5.63
C PHE A 419 -2.77 2.26 -5.40
N PRO A 420 -3.31 2.81 -4.31
CA PRO A 420 -4.15 2.15 -3.30
C PRO A 420 -5.56 1.84 -3.83
N ARG A 421 -6.23 0.86 -3.22
CA ARG A 421 -7.60 0.47 -3.60
C ARG A 421 -8.65 1.24 -2.81
N PHE A 422 -9.74 1.60 -3.50
CA PHE A 422 -10.91 2.26 -2.90
C PHE A 422 -12.18 1.49 -3.23
N LEU A 423 -12.94 1.14 -2.19
CA LEU A 423 -14.20 0.40 -2.33
C LEU A 423 -15.44 1.29 -2.24
N GLU A 424 -15.26 2.56 -1.88
CA GLU A 424 -16.31 3.56 -1.68
C GLU A 424 -16.28 4.64 -2.78
N LYS A 425 -17.33 5.45 -2.82
CA LYS A 425 -17.40 6.62 -3.68
C LYS A 425 -16.88 7.86 -2.93
N TRP A 426 -15.74 8.36 -3.34
CA TRP A 426 -15.06 9.52 -2.74
C TRP A 426 -15.46 10.86 -3.36
N SER A 427 -16.54 10.91 -4.16
CA SER A 427 -17.01 12.15 -4.79
C SER A 427 -17.36 13.21 -3.75
N GLY A 428 -16.69 14.37 -3.79
CA GLY A 428 -16.86 15.47 -2.83
C GLY A 428 -16.29 15.18 -1.44
N LYS A 429 -15.44 14.18 -1.31
CA LYS A 429 -14.71 13.84 -0.10
C LYS A 429 -13.22 13.82 -0.36
N THR A 430 -12.43 14.05 0.66
CA THR A 430 -10.98 14.07 0.55
C THR A 430 -10.37 12.84 1.22
N PHE A 431 -9.46 12.22 0.51
CA PHE A 431 -8.54 11.24 1.02
C PHE A 431 -7.21 11.95 1.29
N TYR A 432 -6.82 12.04 2.56
CA TYR A 432 -5.54 12.59 2.95
C TYR A 432 -4.58 11.47 3.30
N LEU A 433 -3.43 11.46 2.69
CA LEU A 433 -2.34 10.53 3.02
C LEU A 433 -1.06 11.32 3.27
N ARG A 434 -0.54 11.22 4.48
CA ARG A 434 0.82 11.62 4.84
C ARG A 434 1.66 10.36 4.96
N GLY A 435 2.66 10.21 4.09
CA GLY A 435 3.51 9.04 4.04
C GLY A 435 3.93 8.68 2.63
N SER A 436 4.06 7.41 2.35
CA SER A 436 4.54 6.89 1.08
C SER A 436 3.61 5.83 0.51
N LEU A 437 3.48 5.81 -0.81
CA LEU A 437 2.89 4.71 -1.55
C LEU A 437 4.00 3.97 -2.31
N VAL A 438 4.29 2.75 -1.89
CA VAL A 438 5.37 1.94 -2.46
C VAL A 438 4.79 0.67 -3.06
N CYS A 439 4.87 0.54 -4.38
CA CYS A 439 4.50 -0.65 -5.13
C CYS A 439 5.76 -1.42 -5.51
N LEU A 440 5.91 -2.64 -5.00
CA LEU A 440 7.10 -3.48 -5.24
C LEU A 440 6.83 -4.68 -6.12
N TYR A 441 5.58 -5.14 -6.22
CA TYR A 441 5.21 -6.42 -6.84
C TYR A 441 3.80 -6.36 -7.43
N GLU A 442 3.44 -7.41 -8.15
CA GLU A 442 2.06 -7.69 -8.53
C GLU A 442 1.32 -8.42 -7.41
N SER A 443 0.03 -8.10 -7.20
CA SER A 443 -0.81 -8.80 -6.23
C SER A 443 -1.36 -10.10 -6.82
N GLU A 444 -1.43 -11.15 -6.02
CA GLU A 444 -2.06 -12.44 -6.36
C GLU A 444 -3.59 -12.39 -6.51
#